data_b9c9b925c36d923b0aec1365be4c2822
#
_entry.id   b9c9b925c36d923b0aec1365be4c2822
#
_cell.length_a   1.000
_cell.length_b   1.000
_cell.length_c   1.000
_cell.angle_alpha   90.00
_cell.angle_beta   90.00
_cell.angle_gamma   90.00
#
_symmetry.space_group_name_H-M   'P 1'
#
loop_
_entity.id
_entity.type
_entity.pdbx_description
1 polymer ?
#
loop_
_entity_poly.entity_id
_entity_poly.type
_entity_poly.pdbx_seq_one_letter_code
_entity_poly.pdbx_strand_id
1 'polypeptide(L)'
;MKFDLFNLMQKRDPSWKDTDVFEDVKEQIKLAEEAGFETSWFAEHHFNNYSLCPSPLMAAAWASGFTSKIRVGSAVLVLPLYNPMRVAQEIAMVDTLSNGRFVLGVGSGYQDYEFQRFGTKLSDNIETTMEILDIIELALTQDSFKYDGKHFQIPETQIAIKSVQKPMPETWVAGLLNVPAMQERVAKSGYVPFLTPSWNPIEMLNRVHETYGSIYERIGKDPAKQPLSVMRFTNITDSKEEARDAAARARYSSRVSLALRLKYEKFNGIFVEEAPAQDEPPLEQMVDNYLIGDSETVIEKILHDHEVLGHSHTAFNLQLGGVPHDRVMKTLEKLGSDVIPAVNKALKERGADETPPIRQQPQLAQAAE
;
A
#
# COMPACT_ATOMS: atom_id res chain seq x y z
N MET A 1 16.03 -5.65 -5.87
CA MET A 1 14.73 -4.97 -5.65
C MET A 1 13.61 -5.99 -5.61
N LYS A 2 12.52 -5.74 -4.87
CA LYS A 2 11.33 -6.59 -4.76
C LYS A 2 10.14 -5.95 -5.46
N PHE A 3 9.20 -6.78 -5.91
CA PHE A 3 8.05 -6.35 -6.69
C PHE A 3 6.78 -6.91 -6.08
N ASP A 4 5.77 -6.06 -5.97
CA ASP A 4 4.52 -6.36 -5.30
C ASP A 4 3.33 -6.13 -6.24
N LEU A 5 2.22 -6.82 -5.99
CA LEU A 5 0.93 -6.60 -6.65
C LEU A 5 0.03 -5.78 -5.74
N PHE A 6 -0.55 -4.69 -6.25
CA PHE A 6 -1.48 -3.85 -5.51
C PHE A 6 -2.90 -3.99 -6.04
N ASN A 7 -3.82 -4.46 -5.21
CA ASN A 7 -5.21 -4.69 -5.56
C ASN A 7 -6.10 -3.57 -5.00
N LEU A 8 -6.49 -2.63 -5.87
CA LEU A 8 -7.47 -1.60 -5.52
C LEU A 8 -8.90 -2.15 -5.55
N MET A 9 -9.18 -3.15 -6.41
CA MET A 9 -10.49 -3.77 -6.57
C MET A 9 -11.59 -2.76 -6.96
N GLN A 10 -11.26 -1.83 -7.88
CA GLN A 10 -12.17 -0.80 -8.33
C GLN A 10 -13.24 -1.37 -9.27
N LYS A 11 -14.51 -1.01 -9.04
CA LYS A 11 -15.63 -1.33 -9.93
C LYS A 11 -16.01 -0.09 -10.74
N ARG A 12 -15.62 -0.03 -12.01
CA ARG A 12 -15.94 1.11 -12.88
C ARG A 12 -17.29 0.97 -13.57
N ASP A 13 -17.64 -0.23 -14.00
CA ASP A 13 -18.86 -0.50 -14.77
C ASP A 13 -19.95 -1.08 -13.85
N PRO A 14 -21.15 -0.47 -13.79
CA PRO A 14 -22.26 -0.99 -13.01
C PRO A 14 -22.71 -2.41 -13.40
N SER A 15 -22.47 -2.81 -14.64
CA SER A 15 -22.83 -4.15 -15.14
C SER A 15 -21.94 -5.27 -14.62
N TRP A 16 -20.73 -4.95 -14.12
CA TRP A 16 -19.84 -5.96 -13.56
C TRP A 16 -20.41 -6.56 -12.29
N LYS A 17 -20.30 -7.87 -12.18
CA LYS A 17 -20.64 -8.55 -10.92
C LYS A 17 -19.46 -8.42 -9.94
N ASP A 18 -19.80 -8.24 -8.67
CA ASP A 18 -18.76 -8.16 -7.63
C ASP A 18 -17.96 -9.46 -7.56
N THR A 19 -18.60 -10.61 -7.79
CA THR A 19 -17.95 -11.93 -7.86
C THR A 19 -16.87 -12.00 -8.92
N ASP A 20 -17.07 -11.37 -10.08
CA ASP A 20 -16.12 -11.42 -11.18
C ASP A 20 -14.85 -10.62 -10.81
N VAL A 21 -14.99 -9.48 -10.12
CA VAL A 21 -13.84 -8.70 -9.62
C VAL A 21 -12.99 -9.53 -8.65
N PHE A 22 -13.62 -10.32 -7.75
CA PHE A 22 -12.87 -11.17 -6.82
C PHE A 22 -12.20 -12.38 -7.51
N GLU A 23 -12.85 -13.00 -8.50
CA GLU A 23 -12.22 -14.09 -9.26
C GLU A 23 -11.05 -13.56 -10.10
N ASP A 24 -11.19 -12.41 -10.77
CA ASP A 24 -10.10 -11.75 -11.49
C ASP A 24 -8.89 -11.50 -10.58
N VAL A 25 -9.11 -10.94 -9.40
CA VAL A 25 -8.05 -10.69 -8.41
C VAL A 25 -7.38 -11.99 -7.96
N LYS A 26 -8.15 -13.05 -7.75
CA LYS A 26 -7.60 -14.37 -7.39
C LYS A 26 -6.69 -14.95 -8.47
N GLU A 27 -7.08 -14.85 -9.74
CA GLU A 27 -6.24 -15.28 -10.86
C GLU A 27 -4.97 -14.44 -10.96
N GLN A 28 -5.08 -13.12 -10.80
CA GLN A 28 -3.94 -12.19 -10.78
C GLN A 28 -2.95 -12.53 -9.64
N ILE A 29 -3.44 -12.82 -8.43
CA ILE A 29 -2.59 -13.17 -7.30
C ILE A 29 -1.87 -14.50 -7.54
N LYS A 30 -2.53 -15.51 -8.11
CA LYS A 30 -1.89 -16.78 -8.45
C LYS A 30 -0.78 -16.60 -9.46
N LEU A 31 -1.05 -15.86 -10.54
CA LEU A 31 -0.03 -15.56 -11.54
C LEU A 31 1.13 -14.74 -10.96
N ALA A 32 0.85 -13.76 -10.09
CA ALA A 32 1.89 -12.99 -9.41
C ALA A 32 2.76 -13.88 -8.48
N GLU A 33 2.16 -14.84 -7.78
CA GLU A 33 2.93 -15.83 -6.98
C GLU A 33 3.84 -16.68 -7.86
N GLU A 34 3.35 -17.16 -9.00
CA GLU A 34 4.12 -17.94 -9.98
C GLU A 34 5.24 -17.10 -10.59
N ALA A 35 5.00 -15.83 -10.86
CA ALA A 35 5.95 -14.87 -11.40
C ALA A 35 6.98 -14.37 -10.36
N GLY A 36 6.86 -14.77 -9.09
CA GLY A 36 7.83 -14.44 -8.04
C GLY A 36 7.65 -13.07 -7.41
N PHE A 37 6.46 -12.50 -7.45
CA PHE A 37 6.13 -11.30 -6.70
C PHE A 37 6.26 -11.54 -5.19
N GLU A 38 6.70 -10.51 -4.45
CA GLU A 38 6.93 -10.62 -3.00
C GLU A 38 5.63 -10.53 -2.21
N THR A 39 4.79 -9.52 -2.46
CA THR A 39 3.58 -9.24 -1.67
C THR A 39 2.38 -8.91 -2.55
N SER A 40 1.21 -9.42 -2.17
CA SER A 40 -0.09 -8.99 -2.70
C SER A 40 -0.79 -8.10 -1.68
N TRP A 41 -1.00 -6.83 -2.02
CA TRP A 41 -1.57 -5.80 -1.18
C TRP A 41 -3.05 -5.60 -1.46
N PHE A 42 -3.85 -5.31 -0.41
CA PHE A 42 -5.28 -5.00 -0.52
C PHE A 42 -5.57 -3.62 0.05
N ALA A 43 -6.20 -2.75 -0.76
CA ALA A 43 -6.61 -1.41 -0.37
C ALA A 43 -7.96 -1.44 0.37
N GLU A 44 -8.11 -0.61 1.44
CA GLU A 44 -9.36 -0.46 2.17
C GLU A 44 -10.09 0.80 1.73
N HIS A 45 -11.33 0.65 1.24
CA HIS A 45 -12.30 1.73 1.03
C HIS A 45 -13.73 1.25 1.24
N HIS A 46 -14.63 2.20 1.53
CA HIS A 46 -15.97 1.88 1.92
C HIS A 46 -17.03 2.68 1.16
N PHE A 47 -18.22 2.07 0.96
CA PHE A 47 -19.46 2.69 0.52
C PHE A 47 -19.48 3.27 -0.90
N ASN A 48 -18.46 3.04 -1.71
CA ASN A 48 -18.37 3.54 -3.08
C ASN A 48 -17.60 2.59 -4.00
N ASN A 49 -17.61 2.87 -5.30
CA ASN A 49 -17.03 2.02 -6.34
C ASN A 49 -15.50 2.17 -6.47
N TYR A 50 -14.87 2.98 -5.63
CA TYR A 50 -13.40 3.14 -5.66
C TYR A 50 -12.68 1.86 -5.24
N SER A 51 -13.26 1.11 -4.30
CA SER A 51 -12.81 -0.24 -3.97
C SER A 51 -13.96 -1.10 -3.46
N LEU A 52 -13.98 -2.38 -3.83
CA LEU A 52 -14.90 -3.39 -3.28
C LEU A 52 -14.31 -4.14 -2.08
N CYS A 53 -13.19 -3.68 -1.53
CA CYS A 53 -12.54 -4.30 -0.38
C CYS A 53 -12.75 -3.48 0.91
N PRO A 54 -13.78 -3.79 1.70
CA PRO A 54 -14.03 -3.10 2.97
C PRO A 54 -13.21 -3.68 4.13
N SER A 55 -12.47 -4.77 3.92
CA SER A 55 -11.64 -5.40 4.94
C SER A 55 -10.41 -6.07 4.31
N PRO A 56 -9.25 -5.38 4.30
CA PRO A 56 -8.01 -5.96 3.83
C PRO A 56 -7.57 -7.18 4.63
N LEU A 57 -7.91 -7.27 5.91
CA LEU A 57 -7.61 -8.46 6.74
C LEU A 57 -8.38 -9.68 6.25
N MET A 58 -9.66 -9.51 5.92
CA MET A 58 -10.47 -10.61 5.35
C MET A 58 -9.95 -11.00 3.96
N ALA A 59 -9.58 -10.03 3.12
CA ALA A 59 -8.99 -10.29 1.81
C ALA A 59 -7.64 -11.00 1.91
N ALA A 60 -6.77 -10.59 2.84
CA ALA A 60 -5.50 -11.25 3.10
C ALA A 60 -5.67 -12.69 3.62
N ALA A 61 -6.63 -12.92 4.52
CA ALA A 61 -6.97 -14.28 4.98
C ALA A 61 -7.50 -15.16 3.84
N TRP A 62 -8.37 -14.60 2.98
CA TRP A 62 -8.87 -15.27 1.78
C TRP A 62 -7.72 -15.63 0.82
N ALA A 63 -6.84 -14.68 0.51
CA ALA A 63 -5.71 -14.90 -0.39
C ALA A 63 -4.72 -15.92 0.18
N SER A 64 -4.50 -15.93 1.48
CA SER A 64 -3.61 -16.92 2.13
C SER A 64 -4.10 -18.36 2.00
N GLY A 65 -5.40 -18.56 1.77
CA GLY A 65 -6.01 -19.88 1.61
C GLY A 65 -5.74 -20.56 0.26
N PHE A 66 -5.32 -19.81 -0.77
CA PHE A 66 -5.02 -20.34 -2.10
C PHE A 66 -3.60 -20.00 -2.60
N THR A 67 -2.77 -19.41 -1.74
CA THR A 67 -1.35 -19.09 -1.98
C THR A 67 -0.45 -19.77 -0.95
N SER A 68 0.83 -19.92 -1.26
CA SER A 68 1.79 -20.61 -0.39
C SER A 68 3.11 -19.86 -0.17
N LYS A 69 3.47 -18.93 -1.05
CA LYS A 69 4.75 -18.22 -1.06
C LYS A 69 4.58 -16.71 -0.97
N ILE A 70 3.73 -16.14 -1.83
CA ILE A 70 3.50 -14.68 -1.85
C ILE A 70 2.99 -14.21 -0.49
N ARG A 71 3.54 -13.10 -0.02
CA ARG A 71 3.05 -12.45 1.18
C ARG A 71 1.70 -11.78 0.90
N VAL A 72 0.89 -11.60 1.92
CA VAL A 72 -0.42 -10.94 1.83
C VAL A 72 -0.43 -9.74 2.78
N GLY A 73 -0.87 -8.59 2.30
CA GLY A 73 -0.74 -7.36 3.07
C GLY A 73 -1.94 -6.43 2.96
N SER A 74 -2.13 -5.61 3.98
CA SER A 74 -3.05 -4.46 3.94
C SER A 74 -2.35 -3.22 3.42
N ALA A 75 -2.98 -2.47 2.51
CA ALA A 75 -2.42 -1.22 2.00
C ALA A 75 -3.51 -0.17 1.74
N VAL A 76 -4.13 0.26 2.86
CA VAL A 76 -3.76 0.15 4.29
C VAL A 76 -4.96 -0.35 5.11
N LEU A 77 -4.77 -0.69 6.40
CA LEU A 77 -5.86 -0.61 7.37
C LEU A 77 -6.03 0.86 7.76
N VAL A 78 -7.23 1.38 7.58
CA VAL A 78 -7.59 2.74 8.01
C VAL A 78 -7.86 2.73 9.51
N LEU A 79 -6.81 2.76 10.33
CA LEU A 79 -6.87 2.48 11.76
C LEU A 79 -7.99 3.21 12.52
N PRO A 80 -8.27 4.52 12.27
CA PRO A 80 -9.35 5.22 12.99
C PRO A 80 -10.76 4.65 12.80
N LEU A 81 -10.95 3.74 11.85
CA LEU A 81 -12.24 3.06 11.62
C LEU A 81 -12.38 1.77 12.44
N TYR A 82 -11.34 1.37 13.18
CA TYR A 82 -11.30 0.10 13.92
C TYR A 82 -11.36 0.27 15.44
N ASN A 83 -11.93 -0.73 16.12
CA ASN A 83 -11.66 -0.92 17.54
C ASN A 83 -10.25 -1.52 17.71
N PRO A 84 -9.36 -0.89 18.50
CA PRO A 84 -7.95 -1.30 18.62
C PRO A 84 -7.75 -2.74 19.12
N MET A 85 -8.57 -3.17 20.09
CA MET A 85 -8.46 -4.51 20.65
C MET A 85 -8.92 -5.59 19.67
N ARG A 86 -9.92 -5.27 18.85
CA ARG A 86 -10.39 -6.19 17.83
C ARG A 86 -9.37 -6.32 16.71
N VAL A 87 -8.89 -5.20 16.17
CA VAL A 87 -7.96 -5.23 15.03
C VAL A 87 -6.62 -5.87 15.40
N ALA A 88 -6.11 -5.69 16.63
CA ALA A 88 -4.89 -6.36 17.11
C ALA A 88 -5.02 -7.90 17.08
N GLN A 89 -6.17 -8.43 17.51
CA GLN A 89 -6.44 -9.88 17.46
C GLN A 89 -6.62 -10.39 16.03
N GLU A 90 -7.29 -9.62 15.16
CA GLU A 90 -7.48 -9.95 13.75
C GLU A 90 -6.14 -9.97 13.00
N ILE A 91 -5.23 -9.03 13.29
CA ILE A 91 -3.84 -9.03 12.77
C ILE A 91 -3.12 -10.33 13.15
N ALA A 92 -3.14 -10.69 14.44
CA ALA A 92 -2.51 -11.93 14.90
C ALA A 92 -3.13 -13.18 14.24
N MET A 93 -4.45 -13.15 14.03
CA MET A 93 -5.17 -14.25 13.37
C MET A 93 -4.77 -14.38 11.90
N VAL A 94 -4.71 -13.31 11.14
CA VAL A 94 -4.30 -13.35 9.72
C VAL A 94 -2.84 -13.75 9.60
N ASP A 95 -1.96 -13.28 10.48
CA ASP A 95 -0.57 -13.70 10.52
C ASP A 95 -0.43 -15.22 10.76
N THR A 96 -1.25 -15.75 11.67
CA THR A 96 -1.32 -17.21 11.92
C THR A 96 -1.87 -17.98 10.72
N LEU A 97 -2.98 -17.54 10.13
CA LEU A 97 -3.61 -18.17 8.97
C LEU A 97 -2.69 -18.18 7.74
N SER A 98 -1.92 -17.11 7.56
CA SER A 98 -0.95 -17.00 6.47
C SER A 98 0.39 -17.68 6.76
N ASN A 99 0.56 -18.29 7.94
CA ASN A 99 1.81 -18.90 8.41
C ASN A 99 2.98 -17.88 8.38
N GLY A 100 2.76 -16.69 8.93
CA GLY A 100 3.77 -15.63 9.04
C GLY A 100 4.06 -14.88 7.73
N ARG A 101 3.16 -14.96 6.74
CA ARG A 101 3.28 -14.21 5.47
C ARG A 101 2.55 -12.87 5.48
N PHE A 102 1.87 -12.49 6.55
CA PHE A 102 1.13 -11.23 6.62
C PHE A 102 2.08 -10.03 6.74
N VAL A 103 1.74 -8.93 6.04
CA VAL A 103 2.39 -7.63 6.15
C VAL A 103 1.35 -6.61 6.58
N LEU A 104 1.62 -5.91 7.67
CA LEU A 104 0.72 -4.93 8.25
C LEU A 104 0.94 -3.56 7.63
N GLY A 105 0.12 -3.16 6.68
CA GLY A 105 0.09 -1.77 6.19
C GLY A 105 -0.99 -0.97 6.89
N VAL A 106 -0.63 0.19 7.43
CA VAL A 106 -1.52 1.06 8.21
C VAL A 106 -1.55 2.48 7.67
N GLY A 107 -2.66 3.16 7.89
CA GLY A 107 -2.83 4.56 7.52
C GLY A 107 -3.92 5.25 8.34
N SER A 108 -3.97 6.58 8.25
CA SER A 108 -4.92 7.41 9.01
C SER A 108 -6.26 7.64 8.29
N GLY A 109 -6.37 7.24 7.03
CA GLY A 109 -7.52 7.60 6.20
C GLY A 109 -7.51 9.06 5.75
N TYR A 110 -8.32 9.35 4.72
CA TYR A 110 -8.42 10.69 4.15
C TYR A 110 -9.81 11.02 3.58
N GLN A 111 -10.74 10.07 3.57
CA GLN A 111 -12.09 10.26 3.01
C GLN A 111 -13.08 10.56 4.13
N ASP A 112 -13.46 11.83 4.28
CA ASP A 112 -14.44 12.26 5.27
C ASP A 112 -15.79 11.52 5.12
N TYR A 113 -16.12 11.15 3.88
CA TYR A 113 -17.29 10.34 3.54
C TYR A 113 -17.34 9.00 4.29
N GLU A 114 -16.20 8.32 4.44
CA GLU A 114 -16.07 7.07 5.20
C GLU A 114 -16.20 7.33 6.70
N PHE A 115 -15.45 8.31 7.22
CA PHE A 115 -15.43 8.65 8.65
C PHE A 115 -16.83 8.99 9.20
N GLN A 116 -17.59 9.80 8.49
CA GLN A 116 -18.95 10.15 8.88
C GLN A 116 -19.87 8.92 9.04
N ARG A 117 -19.70 7.90 8.17
CA ARG A 117 -20.53 6.68 8.19
C ARG A 117 -20.11 5.69 9.26
N PHE A 118 -18.86 5.73 9.67
CA PHE A 118 -18.37 4.97 10.83
C PHE A 118 -18.58 5.71 12.16
N GLY A 119 -19.12 6.95 12.13
CA GLY A 119 -19.33 7.73 13.34
C GLY A 119 -18.05 8.27 13.98
N THR A 120 -16.95 8.32 13.22
CA THR A 120 -15.65 8.87 13.64
C THR A 120 -15.39 10.21 12.95
N LYS A 121 -14.37 10.94 13.40
CA LYS A 121 -14.04 12.27 12.86
C LYS A 121 -12.70 12.24 12.14
N LEU A 122 -12.66 12.75 10.92
CA LEU A 122 -11.42 12.88 10.16
C LEU A 122 -10.43 13.85 10.86
N SER A 123 -10.90 14.83 11.64
CA SER A 123 -10.04 15.74 12.41
C SER A 123 -9.17 15.05 13.45
N ASP A 124 -9.61 13.90 13.95
CA ASP A 124 -8.95 13.18 15.04
C ASP A 124 -8.11 11.99 14.51
N ASN A 125 -8.06 11.82 13.18
CA ASN A 125 -7.50 10.63 12.54
C ASN A 125 -6.02 10.37 12.88
N ILE A 126 -5.20 11.41 12.97
CA ILE A 126 -3.76 11.28 13.26
C ILE A 126 -3.57 10.79 14.70
N GLU A 127 -4.17 11.48 15.69
CA GLU A 127 -4.06 11.11 17.10
C GLU A 127 -4.60 9.70 17.36
N THR A 128 -5.79 9.40 16.80
CA THR A 128 -6.42 8.08 16.92
C THR A 128 -5.55 6.98 16.28
N THR A 129 -4.93 7.25 15.11
CA THR A 129 -4.01 6.32 14.47
C THR A 129 -2.81 6.02 15.37
N MET A 130 -2.23 7.04 16.00
CA MET A 130 -1.07 6.88 16.88
C MET A 130 -1.41 5.99 18.08
N GLU A 131 -2.53 6.25 18.75
CA GLU A 131 -2.96 5.45 19.91
C GLU A 131 -3.31 4.00 19.51
N ILE A 132 -4.02 3.79 18.41
CA ILE A 132 -4.34 2.43 17.92
C ILE A 132 -3.07 1.66 17.58
N LEU A 133 -2.10 2.32 16.97
CA LEU A 133 -0.83 1.68 16.64
C LEU A 133 -0.02 1.33 17.90
N ASP A 134 -0.03 2.18 18.94
CA ASP A 134 0.55 1.86 20.26
C ASP A 134 -0.11 0.62 20.86
N ILE A 135 -1.44 0.56 20.84
CA ILE A 135 -2.19 -0.58 21.37
C ILE A 135 -1.89 -1.87 20.59
N ILE A 136 -1.80 -1.79 19.26
CA ILE A 136 -1.43 -2.94 18.43
C ILE A 136 -0.03 -3.44 18.77
N GLU A 137 0.95 -2.54 18.90
CA GLU A 137 2.32 -2.90 19.28
C GLU A 137 2.35 -3.58 20.65
N LEU A 138 1.71 -3.01 21.67
CA LEU A 138 1.63 -3.58 23.02
C LEU A 138 0.95 -4.97 22.98
N ALA A 139 -0.21 -5.07 22.34
CA ALA A 139 -0.98 -6.30 22.29
C ALA A 139 -0.24 -7.46 21.60
N LEU A 140 0.53 -7.17 20.54
CA LEU A 140 1.24 -8.19 19.79
C LEU A 140 2.60 -8.56 20.37
N THR A 141 3.22 -7.66 21.17
CA THR A 141 4.59 -7.85 21.66
C THR A 141 4.69 -8.19 23.14
N GLN A 142 3.69 -7.83 23.95
CA GLN A 142 3.70 -8.09 25.40
C GLN A 142 2.76 -9.23 25.77
N ASP A 143 3.07 -9.92 26.87
CA ASP A 143 2.19 -10.97 27.41
C ASP A 143 0.95 -10.38 28.06
N SER A 144 1.09 -9.30 28.78
CA SER A 144 0.02 -8.48 29.36
C SER A 144 0.32 -7.01 29.17
N PHE A 145 -0.70 -6.20 28.97
CA PHE A 145 -0.56 -4.76 28.83
C PHE A 145 -1.81 -4.03 29.30
N LYS A 146 -1.65 -2.76 29.64
CA LYS A 146 -2.70 -1.78 29.85
C LYS A 146 -2.42 -0.55 28.97
N TYR A 147 -3.43 0.22 28.66
CA TYR A 147 -3.26 1.47 27.92
C TYR A 147 -4.19 2.55 28.51
N ASP A 148 -3.66 3.74 28.74
CA ASP A 148 -4.41 4.89 29.22
C ASP A 148 -4.10 6.11 28.35
N GLY A 149 -4.82 6.20 27.23
CA GLY A 149 -4.68 7.26 26.23
C GLY A 149 -5.83 8.26 26.28
N LYS A 150 -5.81 9.21 25.35
CA LYS A 150 -6.84 10.23 25.19
C LYS A 150 -8.14 9.64 24.62
N HIS A 151 -8.01 8.75 23.63
CA HIS A 151 -9.14 8.16 22.90
C HIS A 151 -9.49 6.76 23.43
N PHE A 152 -8.52 6.02 23.97
CA PHE A 152 -8.72 4.65 24.43
C PHE A 152 -8.16 4.42 25.82
N GLN A 153 -8.95 3.73 26.66
CA GLN A 153 -8.54 3.21 27.95
C GLN A 153 -8.73 1.69 27.95
N ILE A 154 -7.64 0.95 28.08
CA ILE A 154 -7.65 -0.52 28.07
C ILE A 154 -7.17 -0.99 29.44
N PRO A 155 -7.98 -1.74 30.21
CA PRO A 155 -7.57 -2.32 31.47
C PRO A 155 -6.49 -3.38 31.22
N GLU A 156 -5.83 -3.84 32.30
CA GLU A 156 -4.86 -4.94 32.22
C GLU A 156 -5.45 -6.11 31.42
N THR A 157 -4.82 -6.46 30.31
CA THR A 157 -5.39 -7.36 29.30
C THR A 157 -4.30 -8.26 28.72
N GLN A 158 -4.69 -9.49 28.41
CA GLN A 158 -3.91 -10.44 27.63
C GLN A 158 -4.73 -10.83 26.38
N ILE A 159 -4.09 -10.97 25.22
CA ILE A 159 -4.73 -11.55 24.05
C ILE A 159 -4.34 -13.03 23.90
N ALA A 160 -5.33 -13.87 23.59
CA ALA A 160 -5.14 -15.30 23.52
C ALA A 160 -4.36 -15.75 22.28
N ILE A 161 -4.60 -15.07 21.13
CA ILE A 161 -3.92 -15.39 19.88
C ILE A 161 -2.63 -14.55 19.75
N LYS A 162 -1.54 -15.19 19.36
CA LYS A 162 -0.24 -14.50 19.15
C LYS A 162 0.19 -14.60 17.69
N SER A 163 0.87 -13.58 17.20
CA SER A 163 1.49 -13.60 15.87
C SER A 163 2.59 -14.66 15.76
N VAL A 164 2.68 -15.24 14.57
CA VAL A 164 3.79 -16.14 14.18
C VAL A 164 5.08 -15.34 14.05
N GLN A 165 4.99 -14.18 13.39
CA GLN A 165 6.12 -13.27 13.24
C GLN A 165 6.49 -12.61 14.57
N LYS A 166 7.79 -12.42 14.83
CA LYS A 166 8.31 -11.82 16.06
C LYS A 166 9.18 -10.60 15.72
N PRO A 167 9.03 -9.51 16.49
CA PRO A 167 8.10 -9.33 17.62
C PRO A 167 6.63 -9.18 17.17
N MET A 168 6.36 -8.78 15.94
CA MET A 168 5.05 -8.59 15.31
C MET A 168 5.22 -8.63 13.78
N PRO A 169 4.14 -8.65 12.98
CA PRO A 169 4.24 -8.55 11.53
C PRO A 169 5.00 -7.31 11.08
N GLU A 170 5.77 -7.45 10.00
CA GLU A 170 6.42 -6.31 9.35
C GLU A 170 5.38 -5.22 9.05
N THR A 171 5.71 -3.95 9.41
CA THR A 171 4.74 -2.86 9.38
C THR A 171 5.13 -1.80 8.36
N TRP A 172 4.17 -1.41 7.53
CA TRP A 172 4.28 -0.37 6.52
C TRP A 172 3.29 0.76 6.81
N VAL A 173 3.67 2.00 6.45
CA VAL A 173 2.84 3.18 6.74
C VAL A 173 2.62 4.00 5.47
N ALA A 174 1.35 4.21 5.11
CA ALA A 174 0.97 5.12 4.03
C ALA A 174 0.18 6.33 4.56
N GLY A 175 0.27 7.44 3.86
CA GLY A 175 -0.21 8.72 4.38
C GLY A 175 0.66 9.19 5.55
N LEU A 176 0.26 10.16 6.34
CA LEU A 176 0.98 10.63 7.55
C LEU A 176 2.46 11.06 7.32
N LEU A 177 2.93 11.04 6.08
CA LEU A 177 4.33 11.31 5.75
C LEU A 177 4.72 12.79 5.93
N ASN A 178 3.73 13.66 6.16
CA ASN A 178 3.93 15.07 6.50
C ASN A 178 3.76 15.36 7.99
N VAL A 179 3.58 14.33 8.83
CA VAL A 179 3.39 14.45 10.28
C VAL A 179 4.72 14.14 10.97
N PRO A 180 5.42 15.12 11.58
CA PRO A 180 6.76 14.92 12.14
C PRO A 180 6.83 13.78 13.15
N ALA A 181 5.84 13.67 14.06
CA ALA A 181 5.80 12.59 15.05
C ALA A 181 5.71 11.20 14.41
N MET A 182 4.95 11.05 13.30
CA MET A 182 4.87 9.79 12.57
C MET A 182 6.13 9.51 11.78
N GLN A 183 6.73 10.52 11.16
CA GLN A 183 8.03 10.38 10.47
C GLN A 183 9.10 9.83 11.41
N GLU A 184 9.20 10.41 12.61
CA GLU A 184 10.10 9.93 13.65
C GLU A 184 9.80 8.49 14.08
N ARG A 185 8.53 8.17 14.30
CA ARG A 185 8.09 6.83 14.67
C ARG A 185 8.46 5.81 13.59
N VAL A 186 8.13 6.09 12.33
CA VAL A 186 8.46 5.23 11.19
C VAL A 186 9.97 4.93 11.16
N ALA A 187 10.81 5.95 11.28
CA ALA A 187 12.26 5.78 11.25
C ALA A 187 12.79 5.00 12.49
N LYS A 188 12.28 5.30 13.69
CA LYS A 188 12.71 4.64 14.93
C LYS A 188 12.27 3.18 15.00
N SER A 189 11.03 2.89 14.65
CA SER A 189 10.44 1.53 14.67
C SER A 189 10.88 0.66 13.48
N GLY A 190 11.56 1.23 12.48
CA GLY A 190 11.94 0.50 11.27
C GLY A 190 10.76 0.15 10.37
N TYR A 191 9.69 0.94 10.41
CA TYR A 191 8.55 0.80 9.52
C TYR A 191 8.89 1.26 8.10
N VAL A 192 8.19 0.74 7.11
CA VAL A 192 8.42 1.06 5.71
C VAL A 192 7.44 2.13 5.25
N PRO A 193 7.90 3.31 4.80
CA PRO A 193 7.04 4.27 4.12
C PRO A 193 6.50 3.69 2.81
N PHE A 194 5.18 3.75 2.61
CA PHE A 194 4.52 3.34 1.39
C PHE A 194 4.04 4.57 0.62
N LEU A 195 4.72 4.88 -0.48
CA LEU A 195 4.59 6.12 -1.23
C LEU A 195 3.84 5.92 -2.54
N THR A 196 3.29 7.00 -3.08
CA THR A 196 2.80 7.05 -4.46
C THR A 196 2.91 8.47 -5.00
N PRO A 197 3.49 8.67 -6.20
CA PRO A 197 3.46 9.96 -6.88
C PRO A 197 2.12 10.22 -7.58
N SER A 198 1.20 9.23 -7.62
CA SER A 198 -0.02 9.29 -8.43
C SER A 198 0.32 9.56 -9.91
N TRP A 199 -0.26 10.56 -10.54
CA TRP A 199 0.05 10.99 -11.93
C TRP A 199 1.23 11.97 -12.06
N ASN A 200 1.90 12.29 -10.96
CA ASN A 200 3.05 13.18 -10.98
C ASN A 200 4.36 12.42 -11.28
N PRO A 201 5.41 13.12 -11.68
CA PRO A 201 6.73 12.52 -11.83
C PRO A 201 7.27 12.01 -10.48
N ILE A 202 8.17 11.03 -10.53
CA ILE A 202 8.73 10.37 -9.33
C ILE A 202 9.50 11.35 -8.44
N GLU A 203 10.12 12.37 -9.02
CA GLU A 203 10.91 13.39 -8.36
C GLU A 203 10.13 14.19 -7.30
N MET A 204 8.79 14.23 -7.40
CA MET A 204 7.98 14.83 -6.34
C MET A 204 8.18 14.17 -4.97
N LEU A 205 8.64 12.93 -4.95
CA LEU A 205 8.91 12.17 -3.73
C LEU A 205 10.30 12.45 -3.13
N ASN A 206 11.20 13.17 -3.81
CA ASN A 206 12.54 13.49 -3.31
C ASN A 206 12.50 14.14 -1.93
N ARG A 207 11.59 15.07 -1.72
CA ARG A 207 11.46 15.74 -0.41
C ARG A 207 11.14 14.77 0.72
N VAL A 208 10.36 13.73 0.44
CA VAL A 208 10.04 12.69 1.44
C VAL A 208 11.29 11.86 1.72
N HIS A 209 12.01 11.46 0.66
CA HIS A 209 13.26 10.73 0.76
C HIS A 209 14.31 11.49 1.58
N GLU A 210 14.56 12.76 1.28
CA GLU A 210 15.47 13.66 2.01
C GLU A 210 15.07 13.82 3.49
N THR A 211 13.76 13.98 3.76
CA THR A 211 13.26 14.11 5.14
C THR A 211 13.57 12.85 5.95
N TYR A 212 13.27 11.67 5.42
CA TYR A 212 13.58 10.41 6.11
C TYR A 212 15.10 10.19 6.24
N GLY A 213 15.89 10.53 5.23
CA GLY A 213 17.36 10.50 5.29
C GLY A 213 17.91 11.32 6.46
N SER A 214 17.44 12.56 6.59
CA SER A 214 17.83 13.45 7.71
C SER A 214 17.42 12.90 9.08
N ILE A 215 16.27 12.23 9.18
CA ILE A 215 15.84 11.58 10.43
C ILE A 215 16.74 10.39 10.74
N TYR A 216 17.08 9.56 9.74
CA TYR A 216 17.98 8.42 9.91
C TYR A 216 19.36 8.86 10.43
N GLU A 217 19.97 9.90 9.83
CA GLU A 217 21.25 10.48 10.31
C GLU A 217 21.14 10.91 11.78
N ARG A 218 20.08 11.65 12.13
CA ARG A 218 19.87 12.19 13.49
C ARG A 218 19.70 11.09 14.55
N ILE A 219 19.16 9.93 14.18
CA ILE A 219 18.99 8.78 15.09
C ILE A 219 20.18 7.79 14.98
N GLY A 220 21.26 8.13 14.27
CA GLY A 220 22.47 7.32 14.14
C GLY A 220 22.32 6.11 13.22
N LYS A 221 21.35 6.12 12.31
CA LYS A 221 21.18 5.11 11.25
C LYS A 221 21.75 5.61 9.92
N ASP A 222 22.15 4.68 9.07
CA ASP A 222 22.65 4.99 7.72
C ASP A 222 21.46 5.39 6.80
N PRO A 223 21.46 6.64 6.27
CA PRO A 223 20.39 7.10 5.38
C PRO A 223 20.24 6.26 4.12
N ALA A 224 21.33 5.68 3.60
CA ALA A 224 21.29 4.83 2.41
C ALA A 224 20.56 3.49 2.64
N LYS A 225 20.31 3.14 3.91
CA LYS A 225 19.62 1.90 4.31
C LYS A 225 18.18 2.14 4.75
N GLN A 226 17.63 3.33 4.49
CA GLN A 226 16.21 3.57 4.77
C GLN A 226 15.34 2.72 3.84
N PRO A 227 14.41 1.92 4.37
CA PRO A 227 13.46 1.21 3.52
C PRO A 227 12.44 2.20 2.96
N LEU A 228 12.21 2.16 1.66
CA LEU A 228 11.14 2.90 0.98
C LEU A 228 10.42 1.95 0.02
N SER A 229 9.14 2.16 -0.17
CA SER A 229 8.39 1.47 -1.20
C SER A 229 7.51 2.45 -1.99
N VAL A 230 7.31 2.15 -3.26
CA VAL A 230 6.55 3.02 -4.15
C VAL A 230 5.48 2.22 -4.88
N MET A 231 4.22 2.65 -4.77
CA MET A 231 3.15 2.13 -5.61
C MET A 231 3.07 2.93 -6.91
N ARG A 232 3.08 2.21 -8.04
CA ARG A 232 3.06 2.77 -9.38
C ARG A 232 1.89 2.23 -10.19
N PHE A 233 1.20 3.09 -10.89
CA PHE A 233 0.28 2.67 -11.94
C PHE A 233 1.07 2.10 -13.10
N THR A 234 0.72 0.89 -13.51
CA THR A 234 1.54 0.11 -14.44
C THR A 234 0.67 -0.58 -15.49
N ASN A 235 1.07 -0.51 -16.75
CA ASN A 235 0.47 -1.29 -17.81
C ASN A 235 1.48 -1.48 -18.96
N ILE A 236 1.75 -2.73 -19.34
CA ILE A 236 2.57 -3.02 -20.51
C ILE A 236 1.70 -3.02 -21.75
N THR A 237 2.06 -2.22 -22.74
CA THR A 237 1.28 -1.92 -23.93
C THR A 237 2.10 -2.14 -25.20
N ASP A 238 1.44 -2.57 -26.28
CA ASP A 238 2.08 -2.83 -27.59
C ASP A 238 1.99 -1.63 -28.55
N SER A 239 1.23 -0.58 -28.16
CA SER A 239 1.02 0.59 -29.02
C SER A 239 0.82 1.87 -28.23
N LYS A 240 1.03 3.01 -28.89
CA LYS A 240 0.76 4.34 -28.31
C LYS A 240 -0.73 4.53 -27.98
N GLU A 241 -1.63 3.92 -28.73
CA GLU A 241 -3.06 3.97 -28.50
C GLU A 241 -3.43 3.23 -27.19
N GLU A 242 -2.90 2.03 -27.00
CA GLU A 242 -3.08 1.28 -25.75
C GLU A 242 -2.49 2.02 -24.55
N ALA A 243 -1.31 2.62 -24.69
CA ALA A 243 -0.69 3.41 -23.65
C ALA A 243 -1.57 4.62 -23.25
N ARG A 244 -2.14 5.30 -24.24
CA ARG A 244 -3.06 6.41 -24.01
C ARG A 244 -4.37 5.97 -23.35
N ASP A 245 -4.94 4.82 -23.74
CA ASP A 245 -6.11 4.23 -23.09
C ASP A 245 -5.81 3.86 -21.62
N ALA A 246 -4.66 3.23 -21.36
CA ALA A 246 -4.23 2.90 -20.01
C ALA A 246 -4.09 4.15 -19.12
N ALA A 247 -3.47 5.21 -19.65
CA ALA A 247 -3.37 6.50 -18.93
C ALA A 247 -4.74 7.15 -18.67
N ALA A 248 -5.67 7.07 -19.63
CA ALA A 248 -7.04 7.58 -19.45
C ALA A 248 -7.80 6.80 -18.36
N ARG A 249 -7.57 5.50 -18.26
CA ARG A 249 -8.14 4.66 -17.18
C ARG A 249 -7.53 5.00 -15.82
N ALA A 250 -6.21 5.15 -15.75
CA ALA A 250 -5.52 5.59 -14.55
C ALA A 250 -5.99 6.98 -14.09
N ARG A 251 -6.19 7.90 -15.04
CA ARG A 251 -6.76 9.23 -14.78
C ARG A 251 -8.14 9.14 -14.13
N TYR A 252 -9.03 8.27 -14.62
CA TYR A 252 -10.33 8.03 -13.98
C TYR A 252 -10.16 7.67 -12.49
N SER A 253 -9.31 6.69 -12.18
CA SER A 253 -9.03 6.30 -10.78
C SER A 253 -8.53 7.47 -9.94
N SER A 254 -7.61 8.28 -10.49
CA SER A 254 -7.07 9.44 -9.78
C SER A 254 -8.11 10.53 -9.57
N ARG A 255 -8.99 10.77 -10.54
CA ARG A 255 -10.13 11.72 -10.41
C ARG A 255 -11.08 11.30 -9.31
N VAL A 256 -11.46 10.02 -9.26
CA VAL A 256 -12.30 9.45 -8.19
C VAL A 256 -11.64 9.64 -6.82
N SER A 257 -10.37 9.27 -6.70
CA SER A 257 -9.61 9.43 -5.46
C SER A 257 -9.54 10.89 -4.99
N LEU A 258 -9.28 11.82 -5.91
CA LEU A 258 -9.21 13.25 -5.60
C LEU A 258 -10.58 13.82 -5.22
N ALA A 259 -11.65 13.43 -5.91
CA ALA A 259 -13.01 13.85 -5.55
C ALA A 259 -13.33 13.47 -4.11
N LEU A 260 -13.10 12.22 -3.73
CA LEU A 260 -13.32 11.71 -2.38
C LEU A 260 -12.40 12.36 -1.33
N ARG A 261 -11.15 12.68 -1.69
CA ARG A 261 -10.18 13.34 -0.80
C ARG A 261 -10.52 14.81 -0.54
N LEU A 262 -10.93 15.52 -1.59
CA LEU A 262 -11.15 16.98 -1.56
C LEU A 262 -12.61 17.33 -1.33
N LYS A 263 -13.49 16.35 -1.12
CA LYS A 263 -14.90 16.51 -0.74
C LYS A 263 -15.73 17.25 -1.80
N TYR A 264 -15.49 16.97 -3.08
CA TYR A 264 -16.34 17.46 -4.18
C TYR A 264 -17.00 16.32 -4.96
N GLU A 265 -16.97 15.12 -4.40
CA GLU A 265 -17.57 13.92 -4.98
C GLU A 265 -19.10 14.08 -5.15
N LYS A 266 -19.56 13.61 -6.30
CA LYS A 266 -20.98 13.41 -6.57
C LYS A 266 -21.22 11.94 -6.83
N PHE A 267 -22.36 11.44 -6.39
CA PHE A 267 -22.68 10.02 -6.47
C PHE A 267 -23.88 9.76 -7.37
N ASN A 268 -23.78 8.70 -8.16
CA ASN A 268 -24.91 8.01 -8.78
C ASN A 268 -24.97 6.59 -8.16
N GLY A 269 -25.83 6.40 -7.16
CA GLY A 269 -25.79 5.21 -6.32
C GLY A 269 -24.47 5.11 -5.56
N ILE A 270 -23.72 4.02 -5.75
CA ILE A 270 -22.36 3.85 -5.18
C ILE A 270 -21.25 4.41 -6.09
N PHE A 271 -21.57 4.83 -7.32
CA PHE A 271 -20.59 5.28 -8.30
C PHE A 271 -20.29 6.75 -8.11
N VAL A 272 -19.02 7.06 -7.95
CA VAL A 272 -18.51 8.44 -7.95
C VAL A 272 -18.51 8.95 -9.39
N GLU A 273 -19.17 10.09 -9.62
CA GLU A 273 -19.17 10.76 -10.92
C GLU A 273 -17.76 11.25 -11.25
N GLU A 274 -17.28 10.91 -12.45
CA GLU A 274 -15.98 11.39 -12.92
C GLU A 274 -16.03 12.89 -13.21
N ALA A 275 -15.17 13.66 -12.57
CA ALA A 275 -15.00 15.09 -12.83
C ALA A 275 -13.51 15.42 -13.03
N PRO A 276 -13.17 16.31 -13.96
CA PRO A 276 -11.80 16.79 -14.09
C PRO A 276 -11.28 17.38 -12.77
N ALA A 277 -10.03 17.09 -12.45
CA ALA A 277 -9.36 17.67 -11.30
C ALA A 277 -8.65 18.97 -11.68
N GLN A 278 -8.48 19.87 -10.70
CA GLN A 278 -7.65 21.04 -10.87
C GLN A 278 -6.19 20.60 -11.09
N ASP A 279 -5.48 21.28 -11.99
CA ASP A 279 -4.06 21.00 -12.31
C ASP A 279 -3.77 19.60 -12.81
N GLU A 280 -4.76 18.95 -13.42
CA GLU A 280 -4.62 17.63 -14.04
C GLU A 280 -3.67 17.69 -15.24
N PRO A 281 -2.60 16.86 -15.28
CA PRO A 281 -1.69 16.88 -16.41
C PRO A 281 -2.34 16.28 -17.69
N PRO A 282 -1.86 16.66 -18.89
CA PRO A 282 -2.26 16.01 -20.13
C PRO A 282 -2.01 14.50 -20.11
N LEU A 283 -2.78 13.74 -20.89
CA LEU A 283 -2.63 12.27 -20.96
C LEU A 283 -1.23 11.83 -21.38
N GLU A 284 -0.60 12.54 -22.27
CA GLU A 284 0.75 12.28 -22.75
C GLU A 284 1.75 12.36 -21.58
N GLN A 285 1.65 13.38 -20.78
CA GLN A 285 2.49 13.52 -19.57
C GLN A 285 2.17 12.43 -18.53
N MET A 286 0.91 12.00 -18.42
CA MET A 286 0.56 10.86 -17.56
C MET A 286 1.20 9.55 -18.08
N VAL A 287 1.21 9.31 -19.41
CA VAL A 287 1.92 8.16 -19.99
C VAL A 287 3.40 8.19 -19.62
N ASP A 288 4.03 9.36 -19.67
CA ASP A 288 5.44 9.52 -19.31
C ASP A 288 5.68 9.29 -17.81
N ASN A 289 4.79 9.81 -16.96
CA ASN A 289 4.93 9.71 -15.52
C ASN A 289 4.56 8.34 -14.94
N TYR A 290 3.68 7.56 -15.58
CA TYR A 290 3.32 6.21 -15.14
C TYR A 290 4.28 5.15 -15.70
N LEU A 291 4.29 3.96 -15.13
CA LEU A 291 4.98 2.80 -15.69
C LEU A 291 4.14 2.21 -16.85
N ILE A 292 3.92 3.00 -17.90
CA ILE A 292 3.15 2.63 -19.09
C ILE A 292 4.08 2.68 -20.31
N GLY A 293 4.03 1.64 -21.14
CA GLY A 293 4.82 1.46 -22.35
C GLY A 293 5.08 0.00 -22.64
N ASP A 294 5.98 -0.29 -23.57
CA ASP A 294 6.49 -1.66 -23.78
C ASP A 294 7.41 -2.09 -22.61
N SER A 295 7.83 -3.35 -22.60
CA SER A 295 8.67 -3.89 -21.53
C SER A 295 9.97 -3.11 -21.34
N GLU A 296 10.62 -2.67 -22.43
CA GLU A 296 11.87 -1.90 -22.38
C GLU A 296 11.67 -0.53 -21.73
N THR A 297 10.64 0.20 -22.16
CA THR A 297 10.23 1.48 -21.56
C THR A 297 9.92 1.34 -20.06
N VAL A 298 9.21 0.29 -19.67
CA VAL A 298 8.87 0.06 -18.24
C VAL A 298 10.11 -0.28 -17.42
N ILE A 299 11.06 -1.05 -17.96
CA ILE A 299 12.36 -1.34 -17.32
C ILE A 299 13.13 -0.04 -17.07
N GLU A 300 13.26 0.82 -18.09
CA GLU A 300 13.96 2.10 -17.99
C GLU A 300 13.35 3.00 -16.91
N LYS A 301 12.02 3.11 -16.88
CA LYS A 301 11.29 3.90 -15.88
C LYS A 301 11.48 3.37 -14.46
N ILE A 302 11.45 2.04 -14.24
CA ILE A 302 11.69 1.44 -12.91
C ILE A 302 13.14 1.71 -12.46
N LEU A 303 14.10 1.59 -13.36
CA LEU A 303 15.51 1.88 -13.06
C LEU A 303 15.72 3.36 -12.74
N HIS A 304 15.04 4.26 -13.44
CA HIS A 304 15.02 5.70 -13.13
C HIS A 304 14.39 5.98 -11.76
N ASP A 305 13.22 5.40 -11.47
CA ASP A 305 12.57 5.52 -10.16
C ASP A 305 13.52 5.09 -9.02
N HIS A 306 14.25 3.99 -9.24
CA HIS A 306 15.22 3.50 -8.27
C HIS A 306 16.44 4.43 -8.13
N GLU A 307 16.93 4.98 -9.22
CA GLU A 307 18.04 5.96 -9.20
C GLU A 307 17.66 7.23 -8.40
N VAL A 308 16.40 7.68 -8.54
CA VAL A 308 15.87 8.85 -7.82
C VAL A 308 15.65 8.59 -6.33
N LEU A 309 15.12 7.43 -5.95
CA LEU A 309 14.63 7.18 -4.58
C LEU A 309 15.39 6.11 -3.81
N GLY A 310 16.17 5.26 -4.45
CA GLY A 310 16.80 4.11 -3.80
C GLY A 310 15.80 3.13 -3.15
N HIS A 311 14.55 3.12 -3.62
CA HIS A 311 13.47 2.34 -3.01
C HIS A 311 13.70 0.82 -3.14
N SER A 312 13.22 0.07 -2.15
CA SER A 312 13.41 -1.37 -2.06
C SER A 312 12.30 -2.19 -2.73
N HIS A 313 11.09 -1.61 -2.83
CA HIS A 313 9.91 -2.28 -3.38
C HIS A 313 9.19 -1.39 -4.37
N THR A 314 8.75 -1.98 -5.50
CA THR A 314 7.78 -1.38 -6.43
C THR A 314 6.49 -2.18 -6.39
N ALA A 315 5.40 -1.57 -5.94
CA ALA A 315 4.08 -2.18 -5.96
C ALA A 315 3.32 -1.75 -7.23
N PHE A 316 2.99 -2.70 -8.07
CA PHE A 316 2.28 -2.46 -9.33
C PHE A 316 0.77 -2.45 -9.11
N ASN A 317 0.13 -1.31 -9.37
CA ASN A 317 -1.32 -1.21 -9.48
C ASN A 317 -1.72 -1.39 -10.95
N LEU A 318 -2.29 -2.54 -11.27
CA LEU A 318 -2.61 -2.96 -12.64
C LEU A 318 -4.09 -2.75 -13.00
N GLN A 319 -4.98 -2.76 -12.00
CA GLN A 319 -6.44 -2.59 -12.19
C GLN A 319 -6.82 -1.11 -12.34
N LEU A 320 -6.22 -0.44 -13.30
CA LEU A 320 -6.36 0.99 -13.51
C LEU A 320 -7.72 1.33 -14.11
N GLY A 321 -8.67 1.82 -13.32
CA GLY A 321 -9.91 2.38 -13.83
C GLY A 321 -10.66 1.46 -14.81
N GLY A 322 -10.65 0.14 -14.55
CA GLY A 322 -11.34 -0.85 -15.35
C GLY A 322 -10.56 -1.32 -16.59
N VAL A 323 -9.25 -1.48 -16.49
CA VAL A 323 -8.47 -2.23 -17.50
C VAL A 323 -9.05 -3.63 -17.62
N PRO A 324 -9.31 -4.14 -18.83
CA PRO A 324 -9.79 -5.50 -19.05
C PRO A 324 -8.85 -6.54 -18.41
N HIS A 325 -9.45 -7.59 -17.85
CA HIS A 325 -8.70 -8.61 -17.10
C HIS A 325 -7.61 -9.30 -17.94
N ASP A 326 -7.89 -9.61 -19.21
CA ASP A 326 -6.92 -10.18 -20.14
C ASP A 326 -5.68 -9.30 -20.34
N ARG A 327 -5.85 -7.98 -20.36
CA ARG A 327 -4.73 -7.02 -20.42
C ARG A 327 -3.94 -6.97 -19.12
N VAL A 328 -4.62 -7.08 -17.98
CA VAL A 328 -3.95 -7.17 -16.66
C VAL A 328 -3.10 -8.45 -16.60
N MET A 329 -3.65 -9.58 -17.01
CA MET A 329 -2.93 -10.86 -17.05
C MET A 329 -1.72 -10.80 -17.97
N LYS A 330 -1.87 -10.27 -19.19
CA LYS A 330 -0.76 -10.04 -20.11
C LYS A 330 0.34 -9.15 -19.51
N THR A 331 -0.05 -8.09 -18.80
CA THR A 331 0.91 -7.22 -18.11
C THR A 331 1.65 -7.98 -17.01
N LEU A 332 0.96 -8.80 -16.20
CA LEU A 332 1.59 -9.64 -15.17
C LEU A 332 2.59 -10.64 -15.77
N GLU A 333 2.21 -11.33 -16.85
CA GLU A 333 3.10 -12.25 -17.57
C GLU A 333 4.38 -11.55 -18.03
N LYS A 334 4.25 -10.37 -18.66
CA LYS A 334 5.37 -9.57 -19.13
C LYS A 334 6.24 -9.00 -17.99
N LEU A 335 5.62 -8.60 -16.89
CA LEU A 335 6.36 -8.19 -15.70
C LEU A 335 7.21 -9.35 -15.17
N GLY A 336 6.64 -10.55 -15.06
CA GLY A 336 7.35 -11.74 -14.57
C GLY A 336 8.45 -12.24 -15.50
N SER A 337 8.15 -12.33 -16.84
CA SER A 337 9.09 -12.90 -17.81
C SER A 337 10.19 -11.95 -18.26
N ASP A 338 9.87 -10.67 -18.46
CA ASP A 338 10.77 -9.72 -19.12
C ASP A 338 11.32 -8.66 -18.15
N VAL A 339 10.43 -8.00 -17.39
CA VAL A 339 10.77 -6.79 -16.65
C VAL A 339 11.54 -7.08 -15.36
N ILE A 340 10.97 -7.92 -14.49
CA ILE A 340 11.57 -8.23 -13.18
C ILE A 340 12.97 -8.81 -13.30
N PRO A 341 13.22 -9.80 -14.19
CA PRO A 341 14.58 -10.34 -14.37
C PRO A 341 15.58 -9.30 -14.90
N ALA A 342 15.14 -8.46 -15.87
CA ALA A 342 16.00 -7.44 -16.47
C ALA A 342 16.36 -6.33 -15.46
N VAL A 343 15.40 -5.82 -14.69
CA VAL A 343 15.65 -4.82 -13.65
C VAL A 343 16.60 -5.36 -12.58
N ASN A 344 16.34 -6.58 -12.06
CA ASN A 344 17.22 -7.18 -11.04
C ASN A 344 18.64 -7.41 -11.54
N LYS A 345 18.80 -7.83 -12.82
CA LYS A 345 20.10 -7.95 -13.46
C LYS A 345 20.82 -6.60 -13.53
N ALA A 346 20.14 -5.56 -14.03
CA ALA A 346 20.72 -4.23 -14.17
C ALA A 346 21.13 -3.62 -12.82
N LEU A 347 20.32 -3.79 -11.78
CA LEU A 347 20.65 -3.32 -10.42
C LEU A 347 21.85 -4.06 -9.84
N LYS A 348 21.95 -5.38 -10.06
CA LYS A 348 23.11 -6.17 -9.64
C LYS A 348 24.41 -5.70 -10.31
N GLU A 349 24.35 -5.46 -11.62
CA GLU A 349 25.49 -4.95 -12.39
C GLU A 349 25.95 -3.55 -11.91
N ARG A 350 25.02 -2.76 -11.37
CA ARG A 350 25.31 -1.43 -10.77
C ARG A 350 25.76 -1.51 -9.29
N GLY A 351 25.80 -2.70 -8.68
CA GLY A 351 26.08 -2.89 -7.25
C GLY A 351 24.99 -2.34 -6.32
N ALA A 352 23.77 -2.19 -6.83
CA ALA A 352 22.61 -1.64 -6.15
C ALA A 352 21.56 -2.72 -5.79
N ASP A 353 21.96 -3.99 -5.76
CA ASP A 353 21.07 -5.13 -5.53
C ASP A 353 20.82 -5.46 -4.04
N GLU A 354 21.58 -4.85 -3.13
CA GLU A 354 21.33 -5.01 -1.70
C GLU A 354 20.09 -4.22 -1.29
N THR A 355 18.93 -4.88 -1.37
CA THR A 355 17.70 -4.37 -0.74
C THR A 355 17.95 -4.22 0.76
N PRO A 356 17.79 -3.01 1.34
CA PRO A 356 17.97 -2.85 2.77
C PRO A 356 17.13 -3.87 3.53
N PRO A 357 17.67 -4.58 4.52
CA PRO A 357 16.90 -5.54 5.29
C PRO A 357 15.78 -4.82 6.01
N ILE A 358 14.55 -5.05 5.60
CA ILE A 358 13.34 -4.47 6.20
C ILE A 358 13.15 -4.93 7.65
N ARG A 359 13.71 -6.07 8.02
CA ARG A 359 13.66 -6.63 9.38
C ARG A 359 14.74 -6.03 10.27
N GLN A 360 14.59 -4.78 10.70
CA GLN A 360 15.18 -4.33 11.96
C GLN A 360 14.14 -4.54 13.05
N GLN A 361 14.52 -5.24 14.13
CA GLN A 361 13.64 -5.37 15.31
C GLN A 361 13.25 -3.98 15.77
N PRO A 362 11.95 -3.67 15.98
CA PRO A 362 11.55 -2.41 16.57
C PRO A 362 12.24 -2.27 17.91
N GLN A 363 12.92 -1.15 18.15
CA GLN A 363 13.24 -0.74 19.49
C GLN A 363 11.90 -0.34 20.12
N LEU A 364 11.36 -1.21 20.94
CA LEU A 364 10.16 -0.93 21.74
C LEU A 364 10.39 0.40 22.46
N ALA A 365 9.45 1.34 22.27
CA ALA A 365 9.41 2.53 23.10
C ALA A 365 9.34 2.03 24.54
N GLN A 366 10.40 2.28 25.35
CA GLN A 366 10.32 2.05 26.77
C GLN A 366 9.19 2.95 27.27
N ALA A 367 8.15 2.33 27.82
CA ALA A 367 7.10 3.06 28.49
C ALA A 367 7.79 3.97 29.53
N ALA A 368 7.57 5.26 29.37
CA ALA A 368 7.98 6.19 30.41
C ALA A 368 7.28 5.77 31.70
N GLU A 369 8.08 5.43 32.73
CA GLU A 369 7.61 5.14 34.08
C GLU A 369 6.87 6.34 34.69
#